data_da24fdedf99da4490f7c780b44e345a2
#
_entry.id   da24fdedf99da4490f7c780b44e345a2
#
_cell.length_a   1.000
_cell.length_b   1.000
_cell.length_c   1.000
_cell.angle_alpha   90.00
_cell.angle_beta   90.00
_cell.angle_gamma   90.00
#
_symmetry.space_group_name_H-M   'P 1'
#
loop_
_entity.id
_entity.type
_entity.pdbx_description
1 polymer ?
#
loop_
_entity_poly.entity_id
_entity_poly.type
_entity_poly.pdbx_seq_one_letter_code
_entity_poly.pdbx_strand_id
1 'polypeptide(L)'
;MDAPEPPVEVSTAMQRAPGAGTELAAPPGLAADPLVAAVTEAAVHVLRPEAERTAEEGVPAAHLEALTDCGAYGLIGYEPAPEGGLTPRQVAREVHEVLAAVDPSTWFVWTQHVPLAKALLAADGPVGAALREEWLPALACGARRATAGFAFLRHPRPPVTAERVPGGWRLSGRAPWVTGWELADSLFVGAVTTSDEVVLALVDRVPDGGMTAVAGAPLWAMGGTHTASVELRDVHVPDARVLGREPRADWIRAYDLENADAQPAIFGQLRATADFLLASPPYEDLGLRVARRAAGLRARAYGLRDELAPGEGTAERLALRAASLDLAVRAAATCVAVAGGRAIQYGHTAGRLSREAQFHLIQAQTTSLRTETARLMLEDL
;
A
#
# COMPACT_ATOMS: atom_id res chain seq x y z
N MET A 1 -44.53 -4.62 -11.27
CA MET A 1 -44.14 -5.01 -9.89
C MET A 1 -43.42 -6.33 -10.07
N ASP A 2 -42.12 -6.23 -10.40
CA ASP A 2 -41.28 -7.40 -10.62
C ASP A 2 -40.95 -8.04 -9.29
N ALA A 3 -41.04 -9.37 -9.23
CA ALA A 3 -40.73 -10.13 -8.02
C ALA A 3 -39.25 -9.87 -7.65
N PRO A 4 -38.91 -9.84 -6.34
CA PRO A 4 -37.52 -9.73 -5.94
C PRO A 4 -36.75 -10.94 -6.49
N GLU A 5 -35.64 -10.68 -7.21
CA GLU A 5 -34.71 -11.72 -7.62
C GLU A 5 -34.23 -12.48 -6.36
N PRO A 6 -34.09 -13.81 -6.44
CA PRO A 6 -33.59 -14.61 -5.33
C PRO A 6 -32.20 -14.11 -4.91
N PRO A 7 -31.83 -14.23 -3.62
CA PRO A 7 -30.49 -13.86 -3.17
C PRO A 7 -29.47 -14.64 -3.99
N VAL A 8 -28.53 -13.90 -4.59
CA VAL A 8 -27.40 -14.48 -5.31
C VAL A 8 -26.69 -15.39 -4.29
N GLU A 9 -26.73 -16.69 -4.52
CA GLU A 9 -25.88 -17.62 -3.78
C GLU A 9 -24.46 -17.08 -3.84
N VAL A 10 -23.84 -16.86 -2.68
CA VAL A 10 -22.45 -16.41 -2.56
C VAL A 10 -21.61 -17.46 -3.31
N SER A 11 -21.30 -17.12 -4.54
CA SER A 11 -20.66 -18.03 -5.50
C SER A 11 -19.41 -18.61 -4.85
N THR A 12 -19.20 -19.92 -5.00
CA THR A 12 -17.96 -20.63 -4.60
C THR A 12 -16.69 -19.92 -5.11
N ALA A 13 -16.79 -19.05 -6.11
CA ALA A 13 -15.73 -18.18 -6.57
C ALA A 13 -15.27 -17.17 -5.50
N MET A 14 -16.17 -16.71 -4.61
CA MET A 14 -15.82 -15.75 -3.54
C MET A 14 -15.02 -16.39 -2.38
N GLN A 15 -14.91 -17.71 -2.32
CA GLN A 15 -14.14 -18.42 -1.29
C GLN A 15 -12.74 -18.82 -1.76
N ARG A 16 -12.36 -18.51 -3.00
CA ARG A 16 -11.06 -18.86 -3.55
C ARG A 16 -10.01 -17.77 -3.29
N ALA A 17 -8.74 -18.17 -3.22
CA ALA A 17 -7.61 -17.23 -3.22
C ALA A 17 -7.68 -16.33 -4.47
N PRO A 18 -7.28 -15.04 -4.37
CA PRO A 18 -7.29 -14.12 -5.51
C PRO A 18 -6.45 -14.63 -6.68
N GLY A 19 -7.03 -14.56 -7.90
CA GLY A 19 -6.39 -15.05 -9.12
C GLY A 19 -6.38 -16.57 -9.29
N ALA A 20 -7.03 -17.32 -8.40
CA ALA A 20 -7.05 -18.79 -8.47
C ALA A 20 -7.61 -19.30 -9.82
N GLY A 21 -6.88 -20.24 -10.41
CA GLY A 21 -7.24 -20.79 -11.75
C GLY A 21 -6.77 -19.95 -12.92
N THR A 22 -5.95 -18.93 -12.69
CA THR A 22 -5.34 -18.10 -13.72
C THR A 22 -3.81 -18.10 -13.63
N GLU A 23 -3.14 -17.48 -14.61
CA GLU A 23 -1.70 -17.27 -14.60
C GLU A 23 -1.23 -16.27 -13.51
N LEU A 24 -2.16 -15.59 -12.82
CA LEU A 24 -1.88 -14.70 -11.69
C LEU A 24 -1.90 -15.42 -10.34
N ALA A 25 -2.35 -16.65 -10.27
CA ALA A 25 -2.33 -17.42 -9.03
C ALA A 25 -0.91 -17.51 -8.43
N ALA A 26 -0.83 -17.63 -7.11
CA ALA A 26 0.42 -17.97 -6.45
C ALA A 26 0.91 -19.34 -6.93
N PRO A 27 2.20 -19.52 -7.22
CA PRO A 27 2.76 -20.86 -7.41
C PRO A 27 2.49 -21.75 -6.19
N PRO A 28 2.26 -23.06 -6.37
CA PRO A 28 1.88 -23.96 -5.27
C PRO A 28 2.80 -23.90 -4.05
N GLY A 29 4.13 -23.83 -4.25
CA GLY A 29 5.08 -23.70 -3.15
C GLY A 29 4.94 -22.39 -2.37
N LEU A 30 4.67 -21.29 -3.07
CA LEU A 30 4.45 -19.98 -2.46
C LEU A 30 3.09 -19.90 -1.74
N ALA A 31 2.04 -20.48 -2.34
CA ALA A 31 0.72 -20.57 -1.71
C ALA A 31 0.73 -21.44 -0.44
N ALA A 32 1.64 -22.43 -0.34
CA ALA A 32 1.80 -23.30 0.81
C ALA A 32 2.71 -22.71 1.91
N ASP A 33 3.37 -21.58 1.67
CA ASP A 33 4.13 -20.90 2.71
C ASP A 33 3.21 -20.55 3.89
N PRO A 34 3.59 -20.82 5.15
CA PRO A 34 2.72 -20.65 6.31
C PRO A 34 2.14 -19.23 6.45
N LEU A 35 2.96 -18.20 6.19
CA LEU A 35 2.50 -16.82 6.29
C LEU A 35 1.55 -16.47 5.15
N VAL A 36 1.89 -16.86 3.92
CA VAL A 36 1.02 -16.62 2.75
C VAL A 36 -0.34 -17.31 2.92
N ALA A 37 -0.34 -18.56 3.39
CA ALA A 37 -1.56 -19.32 3.64
C ALA A 37 -2.44 -18.63 4.70
N ALA A 38 -1.86 -18.29 5.86
CA ALA A 38 -2.59 -17.64 6.95
C ALA A 38 -3.15 -16.26 6.54
N VAL A 39 -2.36 -15.46 5.84
CA VAL A 39 -2.82 -14.14 5.31
C VAL A 39 -3.92 -14.33 4.26
N THR A 40 -3.79 -15.33 3.38
CA THR A 40 -4.83 -15.62 2.37
C THR A 40 -6.14 -16.04 3.04
N GLU A 41 -6.10 -16.87 4.06
CA GLU A 41 -7.27 -17.28 4.83
C GLU A 41 -7.94 -16.07 5.50
N ALA A 42 -7.18 -15.25 6.22
CA ALA A 42 -7.70 -14.02 6.82
C ALA A 42 -8.30 -13.06 5.77
N ALA A 43 -7.61 -12.87 4.65
CA ALA A 43 -8.10 -12.02 3.57
C ALA A 43 -9.42 -12.51 2.98
N VAL A 44 -9.54 -13.82 2.72
CA VAL A 44 -10.74 -14.40 2.08
C VAL A 44 -11.93 -14.45 3.04
N HIS A 45 -11.70 -14.81 4.30
CA HIS A 45 -12.79 -15.10 5.24
C HIS A 45 -13.16 -13.92 6.15
N VAL A 46 -12.24 -12.97 6.39
CA VAL A 46 -12.50 -11.82 7.26
C VAL A 46 -12.62 -10.52 6.45
N LEU A 47 -11.65 -10.22 5.58
CA LEU A 47 -11.62 -8.93 4.89
C LEU A 47 -12.58 -8.87 3.68
N ARG A 48 -12.61 -9.90 2.84
CA ARG A 48 -13.40 -9.89 1.60
C ARG A 48 -14.90 -9.65 1.81
N PRO A 49 -15.57 -10.26 2.80
CA PRO A 49 -17.01 -10.03 3.03
C PRO A 49 -17.35 -8.57 3.32
N GLU A 50 -16.38 -7.82 3.84
CA GLU A 50 -16.54 -6.45 4.29
C GLU A 50 -15.91 -5.41 3.33
N ALA A 51 -15.24 -5.84 2.26
CA ALA A 51 -14.40 -4.97 1.43
C ALA A 51 -15.16 -3.77 0.83
N GLU A 52 -16.41 -3.96 0.41
CA GLU A 52 -17.24 -2.87 -0.12
C GLU A 52 -17.59 -1.86 0.98
N ARG A 53 -17.99 -2.35 2.15
CA ARG A 53 -18.29 -1.51 3.32
C ARG A 53 -17.04 -0.80 3.83
N THR A 54 -15.91 -1.51 3.90
CA THR A 54 -14.63 -0.94 4.32
C THR A 54 -14.17 0.21 3.42
N ALA A 55 -14.37 0.10 2.11
CA ALA A 55 -13.99 1.15 1.16
C ALA A 55 -14.77 2.47 1.38
N GLU A 56 -15.96 2.41 1.94
CA GLU A 56 -16.89 3.54 2.10
C GLU A 56 -16.97 4.03 3.55
N GLU A 57 -17.09 3.13 4.52
CA GLU A 57 -17.32 3.46 5.92
C GLU A 57 -16.03 3.53 6.76
N GLY A 58 -14.98 2.87 6.33
CA GLY A 58 -13.69 2.86 7.00
C GLY A 58 -13.18 1.48 7.40
N VAL A 59 -11.85 1.35 7.46
CA VAL A 59 -11.17 0.14 7.94
C VAL A 59 -11.49 -0.07 9.42
N PRO A 60 -12.18 -1.15 9.80
CA PRO A 60 -12.46 -1.43 11.20
C PRO A 60 -11.21 -1.97 11.92
N ALA A 61 -11.11 -1.73 13.23
CA ALA A 61 -10.02 -2.27 14.05
C ALA A 61 -9.91 -3.80 13.93
N ALA A 62 -11.03 -4.51 13.81
CA ALA A 62 -11.08 -5.97 13.64
C ALA A 62 -10.30 -6.48 12.43
N HIS A 63 -10.21 -5.70 11.34
CA HIS A 63 -9.38 -6.08 10.18
C HIS A 63 -7.89 -6.06 10.53
N LEU A 64 -7.44 -5.05 11.28
CA LEU A 64 -6.04 -4.99 11.72
C LEU A 64 -5.72 -6.03 12.80
N GLU A 65 -6.71 -6.40 13.61
CA GLU A 65 -6.60 -7.52 14.56
C GLU A 65 -6.45 -8.85 13.82
N ALA A 66 -7.27 -9.11 12.79
CA ALA A 66 -7.12 -10.28 11.94
C ALA A 66 -5.75 -10.36 11.25
N LEU A 67 -5.20 -9.21 10.82
CA LEU A 67 -3.84 -9.15 10.27
C LEU A 67 -2.75 -9.36 11.34
N THR A 68 -3.02 -9.00 12.59
CA THR A 68 -2.16 -9.34 13.74
C THR A 68 -2.18 -10.85 13.99
N ASP A 69 -3.36 -11.43 14.08
CA ASP A 69 -3.57 -12.85 14.42
C ASP A 69 -2.98 -13.80 13.36
N CYS A 70 -3.08 -13.44 12.08
CA CYS A 70 -2.47 -14.23 11.00
C CYS A 70 -0.96 -13.96 10.81
N GLY A 71 -0.35 -13.08 11.61
CA GLY A 71 1.08 -12.77 11.57
C GLY A 71 1.52 -11.84 10.44
N ALA A 72 0.60 -11.16 9.75
CA ALA A 72 0.93 -10.30 8.61
C ALA A 72 1.91 -9.17 8.95
N TYR A 73 1.87 -8.63 10.17
CA TYR A 73 2.83 -7.63 10.63
C TYR A 73 4.25 -8.18 10.76
N GLY A 74 4.41 -9.49 11.00
CA GLY A 74 5.69 -10.19 11.05
C GLY A 74 6.39 -10.34 9.69
N LEU A 75 5.74 -9.94 8.59
CA LEU A 75 6.35 -9.93 7.26
C LEU A 75 7.70 -9.19 7.22
N ILE A 76 7.87 -8.22 8.12
CA ILE A 76 9.13 -7.53 8.32
C ILE A 76 10.06 -8.44 9.13
N GLY A 77 11.03 -9.04 8.47
CA GLY A 77 11.95 -10.02 9.09
C GLY A 77 11.45 -11.45 9.01
N TYR A 78 10.40 -11.71 8.23
CA TYR A 78 9.98 -13.08 7.94
C TYR A 78 11.00 -13.80 7.07
N GLU A 79 11.41 -14.97 7.52
CA GLU A 79 12.30 -15.86 6.79
C GLU A 79 11.53 -17.15 6.45
N PRO A 80 11.26 -17.40 5.16
CA PRO A 80 10.60 -18.65 4.75
C PRO A 80 11.49 -19.87 5.01
N ALA A 81 10.87 -21.05 5.16
CA ALA A 81 11.59 -22.28 5.38
C ALA A 81 12.59 -22.55 4.23
N PRO A 82 13.87 -22.86 4.55
CA PRO A 82 14.93 -23.03 3.54
C PRO A 82 14.62 -24.10 2.49
N GLU A 83 13.92 -25.16 2.88
CA GLU A 83 13.58 -26.30 2.04
C GLU A 83 12.65 -25.93 0.88
N GLY A 84 11.88 -24.83 1.03
CA GLY A 84 10.97 -24.32 -0.01
C GLY A 84 11.66 -23.55 -1.14
N GLY A 85 12.92 -23.15 -0.95
CA GLY A 85 13.68 -22.33 -1.91
C GLY A 85 13.06 -20.95 -2.17
N LEU A 86 12.14 -20.50 -1.30
CA LEU A 86 11.51 -19.19 -1.37
C LEU A 86 12.40 -18.11 -0.77
N THR A 87 12.31 -16.90 -1.30
CA THR A 87 12.94 -15.74 -0.70
C THR A 87 11.94 -14.91 0.10
N PRO A 88 12.38 -14.18 1.15
CA PRO A 88 11.51 -13.24 1.89
C PRO A 88 10.79 -12.26 0.96
N ARG A 89 11.44 -11.85 -0.12
CA ARG A 89 10.87 -10.93 -1.12
C ARG A 89 9.71 -11.54 -1.90
N GLN A 90 9.77 -12.82 -2.23
CA GLN A 90 8.66 -13.52 -2.91
C GLN A 90 7.44 -13.61 -2.01
N VAL A 91 7.65 -14.00 -0.74
CA VAL A 91 6.58 -14.04 0.26
C VAL A 91 5.97 -12.65 0.46
N ALA A 92 6.80 -11.61 0.61
CA ALA A 92 6.33 -10.25 0.78
C ALA A 92 5.46 -9.78 -0.39
N ARG A 93 5.88 -10.04 -1.63
CA ARG A 93 5.10 -9.70 -2.83
C ARG A 93 3.73 -10.36 -2.82
N GLU A 94 3.69 -11.65 -2.51
CA GLU A 94 2.43 -12.41 -2.50
C GLU A 94 1.48 -11.89 -1.42
N VAL A 95 1.95 -11.65 -0.21
CA VAL A 95 1.14 -11.06 0.88
C VAL A 95 0.55 -9.72 0.45
N HIS A 96 1.35 -8.84 -0.14
CA HIS A 96 0.86 -7.55 -0.65
C HIS A 96 -0.16 -7.72 -1.79
N GLU A 97 0.06 -8.65 -2.72
CA GLU A 97 -0.86 -8.92 -3.82
C GLU A 97 -2.20 -9.45 -3.30
N VAL A 98 -2.19 -10.40 -2.35
CA VAL A 98 -3.40 -10.98 -1.76
C VAL A 98 -4.22 -9.93 -1.04
N LEU A 99 -3.60 -9.16 -0.14
CA LEU A 99 -4.30 -8.15 0.64
C LEU A 99 -4.87 -7.04 -0.26
N ALA A 100 -4.08 -6.55 -1.21
CA ALA A 100 -4.53 -5.51 -2.14
C ALA A 100 -5.59 -6.00 -3.13
N ALA A 101 -5.65 -7.30 -3.43
CA ALA A 101 -6.72 -7.87 -4.27
C ALA A 101 -8.05 -7.93 -3.53
N VAL A 102 -8.02 -8.16 -2.22
CA VAL A 102 -9.22 -8.41 -1.42
C VAL A 102 -9.79 -7.13 -0.83
N ASP A 103 -8.98 -6.39 -0.11
CA ASP A 103 -9.36 -5.13 0.54
C ASP A 103 -8.21 -4.12 0.50
N PRO A 104 -8.11 -3.33 -0.57
CA PRO A 104 -7.07 -2.33 -0.74
C PRO A 104 -7.04 -1.26 0.36
N SER A 105 -8.18 -0.93 0.97
CA SER A 105 -8.22 0.04 2.08
C SER A 105 -7.51 -0.51 3.30
N THR A 106 -7.81 -1.74 3.72
CA THR A 106 -7.11 -2.42 4.81
C THR A 106 -5.64 -2.65 4.48
N TRP A 107 -5.33 -3.11 3.25
CA TRP A 107 -3.96 -3.24 2.78
C TRP A 107 -3.18 -1.92 2.92
N PHE A 108 -3.76 -0.80 2.49
CA PHE A 108 -3.06 0.48 2.49
C PHE A 108 -2.84 1.02 3.91
N VAL A 109 -3.81 0.87 4.81
CA VAL A 109 -3.64 1.19 6.23
C VAL A 109 -2.55 0.31 6.87
N TRP A 110 -2.62 -1.00 6.64
CA TRP A 110 -1.63 -1.94 7.17
C TRP A 110 -0.21 -1.61 6.70
N THR A 111 -0.01 -1.23 5.43
CA THR A 111 1.33 -0.94 4.90
C THR A 111 2.01 0.27 5.52
N GLN A 112 1.28 1.12 6.26
CA GLN A 112 1.85 2.37 6.80
C GLN A 112 2.92 2.15 7.87
N HIS A 113 2.98 0.97 8.50
CA HIS A 113 4.04 0.62 9.45
C HIS A 113 5.38 0.28 8.76
N VAL A 114 5.35 -0.11 7.48
CA VAL A 114 6.54 -0.56 6.73
C VAL A 114 7.64 0.50 6.67
N PRO A 115 7.37 1.79 6.41
CA PRO A 115 8.41 2.81 6.38
C PRO A 115 9.17 2.95 7.71
N LEU A 116 8.46 2.93 8.85
CA LEU A 116 9.12 2.97 10.15
C LEU A 116 9.99 1.74 10.38
N ALA A 117 9.46 0.57 10.09
CA ALA A 117 10.21 -0.67 10.28
C ALA A 117 11.48 -0.73 9.42
N LYS A 118 11.41 -0.30 8.15
CA LYS A 118 12.58 -0.15 7.29
C LYS A 118 13.59 0.85 7.86
N ALA A 119 13.12 2.00 8.34
CA ALA A 119 13.99 3.00 8.95
C ALA A 119 14.68 2.47 10.22
N LEU A 120 13.97 1.72 11.07
CA LEU A 120 14.54 1.06 12.24
C LEU A 120 15.61 0.03 11.88
N LEU A 121 15.38 -0.77 10.85
CA LEU A 121 16.35 -1.76 10.38
C LEU A 121 17.60 -1.12 9.77
N ALA A 122 17.44 0.02 9.10
CA ALA A 122 18.54 0.74 8.46
C ALA A 122 19.28 1.71 9.41
N ALA A 123 18.68 2.03 10.56
CA ALA A 123 19.29 3.00 11.49
C ALA A 123 20.53 2.45 12.18
N ASP A 124 21.62 3.19 12.08
CA ASP A 124 22.90 2.89 12.70
C ASP A 124 23.08 3.61 14.04
N GLY A 125 24.13 3.21 14.78
CA GLY A 125 24.52 3.83 16.05
C GLY A 125 23.59 3.52 17.22
N PRO A 126 23.90 4.07 18.41
CA PRO A 126 23.22 3.70 19.65
C PRO A 126 21.75 4.10 19.70
N VAL A 127 21.37 5.22 19.08
CA VAL A 127 19.97 5.68 19.01
C VAL A 127 19.16 4.72 18.13
N GLY A 128 19.68 4.37 16.95
CA GLY A 128 19.01 3.43 16.06
C GLY A 128 18.86 2.04 16.68
N ALA A 129 19.89 1.55 17.38
CA ALA A 129 19.85 0.27 18.09
C ALA A 129 18.80 0.26 19.21
N ALA A 130 18.75 1.32 20.03
CA ALA A 130 17.78 1.44 21.12
C ALA A 130 16.33 1.52 20.59
N LEU A 131 16.08 2.31 19.56
CA LEU A 131 14.75 2.39 18.94
C LEU A 131 14.34 1.09 18.27
N ARG A 132 15.27 0.39 17.65
CA ARG A 132 15.01 -0.94 17.05
C ARG A 132 14.61 -1.96 18.11
N GLU A 133 15.32 -2.00 19.23
CA GLU A 133 15.01 -2.89 20.36
C GLU A 133 13.65 -2.55 20.98
N GLU A 134 13.33 -1.27 21.14
CA GLU A 134 12.06 -0.81 21.72
C GLU A 134 10.85 -1.06 20.80
N TRP A 135 11.00 -0.79 19.48
CA TRP A 135 9.86 -0.68 18.57
C TRP A 135 9.66 -1.88 17.65
N LEU A 136 10.73 -2.46 17.10
CA LEU A 136 10.60 -3.47 16.07
C LEU A 136 9.82 -4.72 16.50
N PRO A 137 10.00 -5.27 17.72
CA PRO A 137 9.20 -6.41 18.17
C PRO A 137 7.71 -6.12 18.25
N ALA A 138 7.34 -4.94 18.76
CA ALA A 138 5.96 -4.52 18.92
C ALA A 138 5.30 -4.20 17.56
N LEU A 139 6.04 -3.66 16.59
CA LEU A 139 5.57 -3.47 15.22
C LEU A 139 5.39 -4.82 14.51
N ALA A 140 6.33 -5.73 14.65
CA ALA A 140 6.32 -7.03 13.98
C ALA A 140 5.20 -7.96 14.47
N CYS A 141 4.71 -7.76 15.69
CA CYS A 141 3.54 -8.49 16.19
C CYS A 141 2.23 -7.69 16.16
N GLY A 142 2.21 -6.49 15.57
CA GLY A 142 1.02 -5.64 15.49
C GLY A 142 0.55 -5.05 16.83
N ALA A 143 1.31 -5.21 17.92
CA ALA A 143 1.00 -4.64 19.24
C ALA A 143 1.15 -3.11 19.27
N ARG A 144 1.98 -2.55 18.39
CA ARG A 144 2.06 -1.12 18.08
C ARG A 144 1.88 -0.92 16.58
N ARG A 145 1.18 0.14 16.22
CA ARG A 145 0.93 0.52 14.82
C ARG A 145 1.46 1.91 14.56
N ALA A 146 2.21 2.05 13.48
CA ALA A 146 2.72 3.33 13.04
C ALA A 146 2.09 3.74 11.72
N THR A 147 1.87 5.04 11.56
CA THR A 147 1.57 5.64 10.26
C THR A 147 2.72 6.51 9.78
N ALA A 148 2.72 6.84 8.49
CA ALA A 148 3.79 7.59 7.86
C ALA A 148 3.30 8.92 7.27
N GLY A 149 4.13 9.97 7.42
CA GLY A 149 3.87 11.30 6.86
C GLY A 149 5.15 11.91 6.29
N PHE A 150 5.47 11.61 5.01
CA PHE A 150 6.67 12.16 4.37
C PHE A 150 6.54 12.32 2.83
N ALA A 151 5.47 11.87 2.19
CA ALA A 151 5.30 12.02 0.74
C ALA A 151 5.40 13.47 0.26
N PHE A 152 5.04 14.42 1.10
CA PHE A 152 5.11 15.86 0.87
C PHE A 152 6.53 16.43 0.85
N LEU A 153 7.55 15.70 1.30
CA LEU A 153 8.96 16.13 1.26
C LEU A 153 9.44 16.44 -0.16
N ARG A 154 8.78 15.87 -1.17
CA ARG A 154 9.06 16.13 -2.59
C ARG A 154 8.43 17.43 -3.11
N HIS A 155 7.56 18.06 -2.32
CA HIS A 155 6.96 19.34 -2.70
C HIS A 155 8.03 20.44 -2.68
N PRO A 156 8.03 21.40 -3.65
CA PRO A 156 9.00 22.50 -3.67
C PRO A 156 9.08 23.30 -2.37
N ARG A 157 7.97 23.39 -1.64
CA ARG A 157 7.86 23.99 -0.30
C ARG A 157 7.21 22.97 0.62
N PRO A 158 7.99 22.09 1.28
CA PRO A 158 7.44 21.12 2.19
C PRO A 158 6.69 21.78 3.35
N PRO A 159 5.47 21.32 3.67
CA PRO A 159 4.60 22.00 4.62
C PRO A 159 4.92 21.70 6.10
N VAL A 160 5.89 20.82 6.37
CA VAL A 160 6.34 20.51 7.74
C VAL A 160 7.81 20.89 7.88
N THR A 161 8.08 21.72 8.87
CA THR A 161 9.43 22.23 9.17
C THR A 161 9.99 21.68 10.45
N ALA A 162 11.32 21.58 10.52
CA ALA A 162 12.06 21.18 11.70
C ALA A 162 13.02 22.30 12.12
N GLU A 163 12.93 22.72 13.39
CA GLU A 163 13.85 23.67 14.01
C GLU A 163 14.66 22.99 15.10
N ARG A 164 15.97 23.23 15.12
CA ARG A 164 16.83 22.67 16.17
C ARG A 164 16.58 23.42 17.48
N VAL A 165 16.31 22.68 18.57
CA VAL A 165 16.12 23.19 19.92
C VAL A 165 17.00 22.41 20.90
N PRO A 166 17.21 22.89 22.13
CA PRO A 166 17.96 22.12 23.12
C PRO A 166 17.39 20.72 23.34
N GLY A 167 18.22 19.69 23.16
CA GLY A 167 17.88 18.28 23.37
C GLY A 167 17.04 17.63 22.28
N GLY A 168 16.76 18.32 21.16
CA GLY A 168 15.95 17.74 20.09
C GLY A 168 15.56 18.71 19.00
N TRP A 169 14.36 18.51 18.48
CA TRP A 169 13.77 19.23 17.36
C TRP A 169 12.36 19.69 17.70
N ARG A 170 11.96 20.79 17.13
CA ARG A 170 10.59 21.28 17.13
C ARG A 170 10.01 21.15 15.73
N LEU A 171 8.93 20.39 15.60
CA LEU A 171 8.25 20.18 14.34
C LEU A 171 6.97 21.01 14.28
N SER A 172 6.78 21.75 13.18
CA SER A 172 5.60 22.60 12.97
C SER A 172 5.13 22.53 11.53
N GLY A 173 3.82 22.58 11.31
CA GLY A 173 3.21 22.59 10.01
C GLY A 173 2.09 21.60 9.86
N ARG A 174 1.70 21.31 8.60
CA ARG A 174 0.61 20.39 8.31
C ARG A 174 1.09 19.26 7.41
N ALA A 175 1.15 18.03 7.93
CA ALA A 175 1.44 16.82 7.18
C ALA A 175 0.17 16.36 6.43
N PRO A 176 0.09 16.49 5.10
CA PRO A 176 -1.03 15.97 4.34
C PRO A 176 -0.91 14.45 4.12
N TRP A 177 -2.05 13.81 3.87
CA TRP A 177 -2.12 12.42 3.43
C TRP A 177 -1.52 11.41 4.43
N VAL A 178 -1.81 11.59 5.72
CA VAL A 178 -1.44 10.64 6.79
C VAL A 178 -2.53 9.57 6.85
N THR A 179 -2.24 8.41 6.28
CA THR A 179 -3.18 7.28 6.17
C THR A 179 -3.24 6.49 7.47
N GLY A 180 -4.44 6.05 7.87
CA GLY A 180 -4.62 5.26 9.09
C GLY A 180 -4.41 6.05 10.38
N TRP A 181 -4.55 7.37 10.33
CA TRP A 181 -4.27 8.25 11.48
C TRP A 181 -4.97 7.80 12.77
N GLU A 182 -6.26 7.47 12.70
CA GLU A 182 -7.05 7.08 13.88
C GLU A 182 -6.70 5.68 14.40
N LEU A 183 -6.08 4.85 13.57
CA LEU A 183 -5.74 3.47 13.85
C LEU A 183 -4.28 3.25 14.27
N ALA A 184 -3.50 4.34 14.30
CA ALA A 184 -2.07 4.31 14.61
C ALA A 184 -1.77 4.86 16.01
N ASP A 185 -0.74 4.30 16.65
CA ASP A 185 -0.22 4.74 17.95
C ASP A 185 0.86 5.83 17.82
N SER A 186 1.47 5.91 16.63
CA SER A 186 2.59 6.82 16.37
C SER A 186 2.63 7.27 14.91
N LEU A 187 3.29 8.42 14.71
CA LEU A 187 3.58 9.00 13.41
C LEU A 187 5.08 8.95 13.13
N PHE A 188 5.48 8.29 12.06
CA PHE A 188 6.81 8.43 11.48
C PHE A 188 6.78 9.55 10.46
N VAL A 189 7.37 10.70 10.78
CA VAL A 189 7.22 11.94 10.00
C VAL A 189 8.56 12.46 9.50
N GLY A 190 8.55 13.00 8.29
CA GLY A 190 9.64 13.79 7.75
C GLY A 190 9.35 15.29 7.90
N ALA A 191 10.35 16.07 8.30
CA ALA A 191 10.29 17.51 8.35
C ALA A 191 11.55 18.13 7.74
N VAL A 192 11.47 19.38 7.24
CA VAL A 192 12.60 20.01 6.54
C VAL A 192 13.14 21.19 7.34
N THR A 193 14.46 21.23 7.50
CA THR A 193 15.16 22.34 8.14
C THR A 193 15.31 23.53 7.19
N THR A 194 15.72 24.69 7.73
CA THR A 194 16.08 25.88 6.93
C THR A 194 17.31 25.65 6.04
N SER A 195 18.14 24.64 6.33
CA SER A 195 19.29 24.22 5.49
C SER A 195 18.92 23.16 4.43
N ASP A 196 17.63 22.91 4.19
CA ASP A 196 17.12 21.92 3.26
C ASP A 196 17.56 20.48 3.56
N GLU A 197 17.68 20.13 4.84
CA GLU A 197 17.87 18.77 5.32
C GLU A 197 16.53 18.16 5.75
N VAL A 198 16.33 16.88 5.47
CA VAL A 198 15.23 16.09 6.02
C VAL A 198 15.60 15.57 7.40
N VAL A 199 14.69 15.72 8.35
CA VAL A 199 14.72 15.08 9.66
C VAL A 199 13.60 14.05 9.69
N LEU A 200 13.95 12.76 9.85
CA LEU A 200 13.00 11.64 9.98
C LEU A 200 12.82 11.32 11.47
N ALA A 201 11.63 11.52 11.98
CA ALA A 201 11.32 11.44 13.39
C ALA A 201 10.15 10.52 13.70
N LEU A 202 10.23 9.84 14.84
CA LEU A 202 9.14 9.03 15.40
C LEU A 202 8.47 9.80 16.53
N VAL A 203 7.16 10.04 16.39
CA VAL A 203 6.36 10.82 17.35
C VAL A 203 5.19 9.96 17.83
N ASP A 204 5.08 9.77 19.14
CA ASP A 204 3.94 9.07 19.74
C ASP A 204 2.68 9.93 19.64
N ARG A 205 1.56 9.32 19.25
CA ARG A 205 0.26 9.98 19.21
C ARG A 205 -0.35 9.95 20.61
N VAL A 206 -0.12 11.06 21.34
CA VAL A 206 -0.68 11.24 22.68
C VAL A 206 -1.71 12.37 22.69
N PRO A 207 -2.75 12.30 23.52
CA PRO A 207 -3.65 13.43 23.71
C PRO A 207 -2.87 14.68 24.08
N ASP A 208 -3.27 15.83 23.51
CA ASP A 208 -2.65 17.14 23.74
C ASP A 208 -1.14 17.24 23.37
N GLY A 209 -0.61 16.23 22.66
CA GLY A 209 0.78 16.18 22.20
C GLY A 209 1.13 17.10 21.04
N GLY A 210 0.30 18.09 20.73
CA GLY A 210 0.54 19.06 19.64
C GLY A 210 0.21 18.52 18.24
N MET A 211 -0.33 17.31 18.11
CA MET A 211 -0.77 16.75 16.84
C MET A 211 -2.30 16.66 16.80
N THR A 212 -2.90 17.18 15.74
CA THR A 212 -4.37 17.18 15.57
C THR A 212 -4.73 16.85 14.12
N ALA A 213 -5.65 15.89 13.95
CA ALA A 213 -6.24 15.64 12.63
C ALA A 213 -7.10 16.83 12.21
N VAL A 214 -6.96 17.23 10.95
CA VAL A 214 -7.77 18.27 10.33
C VAL A 214 -8.67 17.60 9.30
N ALA A 215 -9.96 17.86 9.40
CA ALA A 215 -10.93 17.36 8.45
C ALA A 215 -10.56 17.81 7.02
N GLY A 216 -10.54 16.90 6.08
CA GLY A 216 -10.30 17.12 4.66
C GLY A 216 -11.59 16.94 3.85
N ALA A 217 -11.49 17.17 2.54
CA ALA A 217 -12.55 16.78 1.63
C ALA A 217 -12.66 15.23 1.59
N PRO A 218 -13.86 14.67 1.42
CA PRO A 218 -14.03 13.25 1.23
C PRO A 218 -13.20 12.74 0.05
N LEU A 219 -12.55 11.60 0.24
CA LEU A 219 -11.77 10.97 -0.83
C LEU A 219 -12.71 10.16 -1.73
N TRP A 220 -12.59 10.37 -3.02
CA TRP A 220 -13.36 9.61 -4.01
C TRP A 220 -12.89 8.14 -4.14
N ALA A 221 -11.60 7.91 -3.93
CA ALA A 221 -11.00 6.58 -3.84
C ALA A 221 -10.29 6.43 -2.50
N MET A 222 -10.26 5.23 -1.95
CA MET A 222 -9.62 4.94 -0.66
C MET A 222 -10.18 5.76 0.51
N GLY A 223 -11.47 6.11 0.45
CA GLY A 223 -12.15 6.90 1.49
C GLY A 223 -12.11 6.24 2.87
N GLY A 224 -12.17 4.91 2.89
CA GLY A 224 -12.14 4.12 4.12
C GLY A 224 -10.79 4.01 4.82
N THR A 225 -9.73 4.63 4.31
CA THR A 225 -8.38 4.48 4.86
C THR A 225 -8.06 5.39 6.05
N HIS A 226 -9.02 6.11 6.60
CA HIS A 226 -8.80 7.08 7.68
C HIS A 226 -7.63 8.05 7.38
N THR A 227 -7.51 8.46 6.11
CA THR A 227 -6.46 9.40 5.68
C THR A 227 -6.84 10.81 6.09
N ALA A 228 -5.97 11.47 6.86
CA ALA A 228 -6.16 12.82 7.36
C ALA A 228 -5.00 13.74 6.98
N SER A 229 -5.23 15.05 7.07
CA SER A 229 -4.13 16.00 7.26
C SER A 229 -3.86 16.12 8.76
N VAL A 230 -2.60 16.06 9.17
CA VAL A 230 -2.22 16.19 10.60
C VAL A 230 -1.48 17.50 10.78
N GLU A 231 -2.03 18.38 11.62
CA GLU A 231 -1.37 19.61 12.05
C GLU A 231 -0.43 19.30 13.20
N LEU A 232 0.83 19.73 13.06
CA LEU A 232 1.86 19.69 14.10
C LEU A 232 2.07 21.11 14.63
N ARG A 233 1.84 21.31 15.91
CA ARG A 233 2.00 22.61 16.58
C ARG A 233 3.13 22.53 17.59
N ASP A 234 4.33 22.95 17.18
CA ASP A 234 5.51 22.99 18.03
C ASP A 234 5.81 21.66 18.74
N VAL A 235 5.62 20.55 18.02
CA VAL A 235 5.82 19.19 18.55
C VAL A 235 7.30 18.99 18.86
N HIS A 236 7.63 18.80 20.13
CA HIS A 236 9.01 18.50 20.55
C HIS A 236 9.35 17.04 20.30
N VAL A 237 10.44 16.80 19.57
CA VAL A 237 10.98 15.47 19.31
C VAL A 237 12.40 15.38 19.89
N PRO A 238 12.64 14.57 20.92
CA PRO A 238 13.98 14.34 21.44
C PRO A 238 14.93 13.75 20.40
N ASP A 239 16.24 14.03 20.52
CA ASP A 239 17.25 13.44 19.63
C ASP A 239 17.19 11.90 19.62
N ALA A 240 16.81 11.27 20.71
CA ALA A 240 16.62 9.84 20.85
C ALA A 240 15.44 9.27 19.99
N ARG A 241 14.62 10.11 19.38
CA ARG A 241 13.49 9.73 18.50
C ARG A 241 13.73 10.10 17.03
N VAL A 242 14.94 10.55 16.67
CA VAL A 242 15.34 10.88 15.30
C VAL A 242 16.05 9.68 14.68
N LEU A 243 15.43 9.11 13.64
CA LEU A 243 15.93 7.92 12.93
C LEU A 243 16.88 8.25 11.77
N GLY A 244 16.86 9.48 11.29
CA GLY A 244 17.73 9.87 10.19
C GLY A 244 17.73 11.37 9.92
N ARG A 245 18.86 11.83 9.36
CA ARG A 245 19.03 13.18 8.82
C ARG A 245 19.85 13.07 7.56
N GLU A 246 19.42 13.76 6.52
CA GLU A 246 20.12 13.78 5.24
C GLU A 246 19.71 14.99 4.40
N PRO A 247 20.53 15.42 3.42
CA PRO A 247 20.12 16.41 2.43
C PRO A 247 18.83 15.97 1.73
N ARG A 248 17.85 16.87 1.61
CA ARG A 248 16.55 16.54 1.00
C ARG A 248 16.69 16.04 -0.44
N ALA A 249 17.66 16.54 -1.19
CA ALA A 249 17.93 16.06 -2.55
C ALA A 249 18.32 14.57 -2.59
N ASP A 250 19.06 14.09 -1.58
CA ASP A 250 19.48 12.69 -1.48
C ASP A 250 18.29 11.81 -1.11
N TRP A 251 17.46 12.26 -0.15
CA TRP A 251 16.22 11.59 0.21
C TRP A 251 15.27 11.46 -1.00
N ILE A 252 15.08 12.55 -1.78
CA ILE A 252 14.24 12.52 -2.98
C ILE A 252 14.78 11.52 -4.00
N ARG A 253 16.11 11.48 -4.22
CA ARG A 253 16.74 10.55 -5.15
C ARG A 253 16.52 9.09 -4.72
N ALA A 254 16.72 8.78 -3.44
CA ALA A 254 16.48 7.45 -2.89
C ALA A 254 15.01 7.04 -3.02
N TYR A 255 14.10 7.96 -2.70
CA TYR A 255 12.65 7.75 -2.86
C TYR A 255 12.26 7.47 -4.31
N ASP A 256 12.79 8.22 -5.27
CA ASP A 256 12.48 8.04 -6.70
C ASP A 256 13.00 6.69 -7.22
N LEU A 257 14.18 6.25 -6.78
CA LEU A 257 14.73 4.94 -7.12
C LEU A 257 13.90 3.79 -6.52
N GLU A 258 13.53 3.86 -5.25
CA GLU A 258 12.70 2.85 -4.59
C GLU A 258 11.33 2.72 -5.25
N ASN A 259 10.80 3.82 -5.77
CA ASN A 259 9.49 3.88 -6.38
C ASN A 259 9.50 3.81 -7.92
N ALA A 260 10.57 3.36 -8.53
CA ALA A 260 10.60 3.07 -9.97
C ALA A 260 9.94 1.73 -10.33
N ASP A 261 9.98 0.76 -9.43
CA ASP A 261 9.46 -0.60 -9.64
C ASP A 261 7.92 -0.66 -9.60
N ALA A 262 7.34 -1.57 -10.38
CA ALA A 262 5.94 -1.92 -10.27
C ALA A 262 5.64 -2.48 -8.87
N GLN A 263 4.67 -1.87 -8.19
CA GLN A 263 4.28 -2.26 -6.83
C GLN A 263 3.41 -3.52 -6.85
N PRO A 264 3.59 -4.46 -5.91
CA PRO A 264 2.80 -5.69 -5.85
C PRO A 264 1.28 -5.45 -5.80
N ALA A 265 0.84 -4.39 -5.13
CA ALA A 265 -0.57 -4.05 -5.03
C ALA A 265 -1.26 -3.80 -6.39
N ILE A 266 -0.51 -3.35 -7.41
CA ILE A 266 -1.04 -3.20 -8.77
C ILE A 266 -1.43 -4.57 -9.35
N PHE A 267 -0.63 -5.60 -9.07
CA PHE A 267 -0.95 -6.97 -9.49
C PHE A 267 -2.06 -7.57 -8.65
N GLY A 268 -2.19 -7.18 -7.37
CA GLY A 268 -3.36 -7.48 -6.54
C GLY A 268 -4.64 -6.89 -7.15
N GLN A 269 -4.63 -5.63 -7.52
CA GLN A 269 -5.73 -4.98 -8.25
C GLN A 269 -6.10 -5.72 -9.55
N LEU A 270 -5.10 -6.17 -10.31
CA LEU A 270 -5.31 -6.93 -11.54
C LEU A 270 -5.87 -8.34 -11.27
N ARG A 271 -5.51 -9.01 -10.16
CA ARG A 271 -6.15 -10.25 -9.71
C ARG A 271 -7.65 -10.03 -9.46
N ALA A 272 -7.99 -9.04 -8.64
CA ALA A 272 -9.40 -8.72 -8.32
C ALA A 272 -10.22 -8.40 -9.57
N THR A 273 -9.62 -7.65 -10.51
CA THR A 273 -10.25 -7.30 -11.78
C THR A 273 -10.48 -8.53 -12.67
N ALA A 274 -9.49 -9.41 -12.77
CA ALA A 274 -9.61 -10.65 -13.52
C ALA A 274 -10.67 -11.57 -12.90
N ASP A 275 -10.67 -11.73 -11.57
CA ASP A 275 -11.65 -12.53 -10.83
C ASP A 275 -13.08 -12.02 -11.04
N PHE A 276 -13.28 -10.69 -11.04
CA PHE A 276 -14.58 -10.10 -11.34
C PHE A 276 -15.08 -10.45 -12.74
N LEU A 277 -14.21 -10.33 -13.75
CA LEU A 277 -14.58 -10.65 -15.13
C LEU A 277 -14.83 -12.15 -15.33
N LEU A 278 -14.04 -13.01 -14.69
CA LEU A 278 -14.23 -14.47 -14.71
C LEU A 278 -15.57 -14.88 -14.07
N ALA A 279 -16.04 -14.13 -13.08
CA ALA A 279 -17.33 -14.36 -12.45
C ALA A 279 -18.52 -13.68 -13.17
N SER A 280 -18.30 -13.08 -14.34
CA SER A 280 -19.29 -12.28 -15.06
C SER A 280 -19.57 -12.85 -16.47
N PRO A 281 -20.37 -13.93 -16.63
CA PRO A 281 -20.72 -14.46 -17.95
C PRO A 281 -21.42 -13.40 -18.85
N PRO A 282 -21.15 -13.36 -20.15
CA PRO A 282 -20.24 -14.22 -20.93
C PRO A 282 -18.82 -13.62 -21.12
N TYR A 283 -18.27 -12.95 -20.12
CA TYR A 283 -17.03 -12.16 -20.24
C TYR A 283 -15.80 -12.84 -19.64
N GLU A 284 -15.86 -14.16 -19.36
CA GLU A 284 -14.79 -14.94 -18.73
C GLU A 284 -13.48 -14.87 -19.52
N ASP A 285 -13.56 -14.86 -20.85
CA ASP A 285 -12.39 -14.72 -21.73
C ASP A 285 -11.64 -13.40 -21.51
N LEU A 286 -12.34 -12.32 -21.14
CA LEU A 286 -11.70 -11.04 -20.83
C LEU A 286 -10.89 -11.17 -19.52
N GLY A 287 -11.42 -11.88 -18.52
CA GLY A 287 -10.72 -12.16 -17.27
C GLY A 287 -9.42 -12.92 -17.53
N LEU A 288 -9.47 -13.99 -18.34
CA LEU A 288 -8.27 -14.76 -18.72
C LEU A 288 -7.25 -13.90 -19.49
N ARG A 289 -7.71 -13.02 -20.36
CA ARG A 289 -6.81 -12.11 -21.11
C ARG A 289 -6.12 -11.11 -20.18
N VAL A 290 -6.85 -10.51 -19.22
CA VAL A 290 -6.29 -9.63 -18.21
C VAL A 290 -5.25 -10.39 -17.39
N ALA A 291 -5.58 -11.57 -16.86
CA ALA A 291 -4.69 -12.39 -16.06
C ALA A 291 -3.39 -12.72 -16.80
N ARG A 292 -3.48 -13.18 -18.04
CA ARG A 292 -2.30 -13.50 -18.87
C ARG A 292 -1.40 -12.29 -19.11
N ARG A 293 -2.00 -11.16 -19.47
CA ARG A 293 -1.23 -9.93 -19.71
C ARG A 293 -0.54 -9.44 -18.43
N ALA A 294 -1.26 -9.45 -17.31
CA ALA A 294 -0.74 -9.05 -16.01
C ALA A 294 0.36 -9.99 -15.51
N ALA A 295 0.23 -11.30 -15.71
CA ALA A 295 1.26 -12.28 -15.37
C ALA A 295 2.57 -12.02 -16.12
N GLY A 296 2.49 -11.69 -17.42
CA GLY A 296 3.67 -11.32 -18.20
C GLY A 296 4.37 -10.05 -17.69
N LEU A 297 3.60 -9.02 -17.34
CA LEU A 297 4.15 -7.78 -16.76
C LEU A 297 4.75 -8.05 -15.36
N ARG A 298 4.04 -8.83 -14.51
CA ARG A 298 4.50 -9.23 -13.18
C ARG A 298 5.83 -9.97 -13.23
N ALA A 299 5.94 -10.98 -14.10
CA ALA A 299 7.15 -11.78 -14.24
C ALA A 299 8.36 -10.92 -14.64
N ARG A 300 8.18 -10.02 -15.64
CA ARG A 300 9.24 -9.11 -16.07
C ARG A 300 9.63 -8.11 -14.98
N ALA A 301 8.64 -7.47 -14.32
CA ALA A 301 8.90 -6.48 -13.29
C ALA A 301 9.61 -7.10 -12.07
N TYR A 302 9.22 -8.30 -11.66
CA TYR A 302 9.86 -8.98 -10.54
C TYR A 302 11.23 -9.54 -10.90
N GLY A 303 11.40 -10.11 -12.11
CA GLY A 303 12.70 -10.54 -12.61
C GLY A 303 13.71 -9.38 -12.61
N LEU A 304 13.32 -8.24 -13.18
CA LEU A 304 14.19 -7.05 -13.22
C LEU A 304 14.61 -6.57 -11.82
N ARG A 305 13.68 -6.61 -10.86
CA ARG A 305 13.97 -6.22 -9.48
C ARG A 305 14.85 -7.24 -8.73
N ASP A 306 14.77 -8.52 -9.10
CA ASP A 306 15.58 -9.57 -8.47
C ASP A 306 16.98 -9.68 -9.08
N GLU A 307 17.13 -9.36 -10.35
CA GLU A 307 18.38 -9.52 -11.10
C GLU A 307 19.28 -8.28 -11.09
N LEU A 308 18.68 -7.08 -11.02
CA LEU A 308 19.42 -5.81 -11.13
C LEU A 308 19.47 -5.05 -9.80
N ALA A 309 20.61 -4.41 -9.55
CA ALA A 309 20.78 -3.54 -8.40
C ALA A 309 19.83 -2.32 -8.43
N PRO A 310 19.49 -1.72 -7.27
CA PRO A 310 18.73 -0.48 -7.22
C PRO A 310 19.34 0.62 -8.09
N GLY A 311 18.53 1.21 -8.97
CA GLY A 311 18.96 2.24 -9.91
C GLY A 311 19.39 1.73 -11.29
N GLU A 312 19.70 0.44 -11.42
CA GLU A 312 19.92 -0.17 -12.73
C GLU A 312 18.58 -0.45 -13.43
N GLY A 313 18.56 -0.32 -14.75
CA GLY A 313 17.37 -0.55 -15.56
C GLY A 313 16.19 0.40 -15.25
N THR A 314 16.43 1.59 -14.70
CA THR A 314 15.39 2.52 -14.24
C THR A 314 14.34 2.83 -15.32
N ALA A 315 14.77 3.02 -16.56
CA ALA A 315 13.83 3.29 -17.67
C ALA A 315 12.87 2.12 -17.90
N GLU A 316 13.36 0.89 -17.90
CA GLU A 316 12.53 -0.31 -18.08
C GLU A 316 11.61 -0.55 -16.85
N ARG A 317 12.12 -0.30 -15.63
CA ARG A 317 11.31 -0.37 -14.40
C ARG A 317 10.11 0.59 -14.47
N LEU A 318 10.35 1.84 -14.87
CA LEU A 318 9.31 2.85 -15.05
C LEU A 318 8.31 2.45 -16.14
N ALA A 319 8.79 1.96 -17.28
CA ALA A 319 7.94 1.50 -18.37
C ALA A 319 7.05 0.31 -17.95
N LEU A 320 7.60 -0.67 -17.21
CA LEU A 320 6.84 -1.80 -16.69
C LEU A 320 5.80 -1.37 -15.66
N ARG A 321 6.15 -0.43 -14.78
CA ARG A 321 5.21 0.13 -13.81
C ARG A 321 4.09 0.90 -14.50
N ALA A 322 4.42 1.77 -15.48
CA ALA A 322 3.43 2.50 -16.26
C ALA A 322 2.48 1.56 -17.03
N ALA A 323 3.03 0.52 -17.68
CA ALA A 323 2.22 -0.48 -18.38
C ALA A 323 1.31 -1.29 -17.45
N SER A 324 1.75 -1.57 -16.22
CA SER A 324 0.92 -2.25 -15.22
C SER A 324 -0.21 -1.36 -14.71
N LEU A 325 0.05 -0.06 -14.53
CA LEU A 325 -0.95 0.94 -14.15
C LEU A 325 -1.99 1.15 -15.26
N ASP A 326 -1.56 1.29 -16.52
CA ASP A 326 -2.45 1.40 -17.67
C ASP A 326 -3.37 0.18 -17.78
N LEU A 327 -2.79 -1.03 -17.68
CA LEU A 327 -3.58 -2.27 -17.72
C LEU A 327 -4.60 -2.30 -16.56
N ALA A 328 -4.22 -1.91 -15.35
CA ALA A 328 -5.12 -1.90 -14.20
C ALA A 328 -6.31 -0.96 -14.41
N VAL A 329 -6.08 0.24 -14.92
CA VAL A 329 -7.15 1.20 -15.21
C VAL A 329 -8.07 0.71 -16.32
N ARG A 330 -7.54 0.23 -17.44
CA ARG A 330 -8.33 -0.29 -18.56
C ARG A 330 -9.14 -1.52 -18.16
N ALA A 331 -8.55 -2.45 -17.42
CA ALA A 331 -9.23 -3.65 -16.94
C ALA A 331 -10.34 -3.31 -15.94
N ALA A 332 -10.12 -2.40 -15.01
CA ALA A 332 -11.14 -1.95 -14.06
C ALA A 332 -12.28 -1.19 -14.77
N ALA A 333 -11.97 -0.36 -15.78
CA ALA A 333 -12.98 0.27 -16.62
C ALA A 333 -13.82 -0.76 -17.39
N THR A 334 -13.22 -1.88 -17.81
CA THR A 334 -13.93 -3.00 -18.44
C THR A 334 -14.92 -3.63 -17.46
N CYS A 335 -14.57 -3.79 -16.18
CA CYS A 335 -15.51 -4.26 -15.14
C CYS A 335 -16.74 -3.35 -15.03
N VAL A 336 -16.54 -2.03 -15.07
CA VAL A 336 -17.64 -1.06 -15.07
C VAL A 336 -18.55 -1.24 -16.29
N ALA A 337 -17.97 -1.39 -17.48
CA ALA A 337 -18.73 -1.59 -18.72
C ALA A 337 -19.53 -2.91 -18.68
N VAL A 338 -18.94 -3.98 -18.17
CA VAL A 338 -19.58 -5.30 -18.02
C VAL A 338 -20.73 -5.25 -16.99
N ALA A 339 -20.53 -4.58 -15.86
CA ALA A 339 -21.54 -4.46 -14.80
C ALA A 339 -22.71 -3.54 -15.19
N GLY A 340 -22.52 -2.65 -16.17
CA GLY A 340 -23.51 -1.70 -16.61
C GLY A 340 -23.86 -0.64 -15.55
N GLY A 341 -25.07 -0.10 -15.60
CA GLY A 341 -25.49 1.04 -14.78
C GLY A 341 -25.36 0.86 -13.26
N ARG A 342 -25.37 -0.38 -12.77
CA ARG A 342 -25.19 -0.66 -11.33
C ARG A 342 -23.80 -0.31 -10.83
N ALA A 343 -22.79 -0.33 -11.68
CA ALA A 343 -21.40 -0.04 -11.31
C ALA A 343 -21.16 1.38 -10.76
N ILE A 344 -22.08 2.32 -11.03
CA ILE A 344 -21.98 3.70 -10.50
C ILE A 344 -22.57 3.86 -9.10
N GLN A 345 -23.20 2.82 -8.57
CA GLN A 345 -23.73 2.82 -7.21
C GLN A 345 -22.61 2.51 -6.20
N TYR A 346 -22.65 3.17 -5.05
CA TYR A 346 -21.81 2.77 -3.91
C TYR A 346 -22.13 1.33 -3.51
N GLY A 347 -21.14 0.62 -2.95
CA GLY A 347 -21.27 -0.80 -2.59
C GLY A 347 -21.18 -1.77 -3.77
N HIS A 348 -20.93 -1.30 -5.01
CA HIS A 348 -20.76 -2.19 -6.15
C HIS A 348 -19.28 -2.41 -6.48
N THR A 349 -18.85 -3.68 -6.52
CA THR A 349 -17.46 -4.10 -6.72
C THR A 349 -16.81 -3.47 -7.96
N ALA A 350 -17.46 -3.45 -9.11
CA ALA A 350 -16.87 -2.86 -10.32
C ALA A 350 -16.56 -1.35 -10.17
N GLY A 351 -17.45 -0.62 -9.48
CA GLY A 351 -17.24 0.79 -9.16
C GLY A 351 -16.06 0.99 -8.20
N ARG A 352 -15.97 0.14 -7.17
CA ARG A 352 -14.85 0.13 -6.23
C ARG A 352 -13.53 -0.15 -6.96
N LEU A 353 -13.43 -1.22 -7.74
CA LEU A 353 -12.25 -1.57 -8.51
C LEU A 353 -11.78 -0.44 -9.44
N SER A 354 -12.72 0.30 -10.04
CA SER A 354 -12.39 1.45 -10.90
C SER A 354 -11.76 2.61 -10.11
N ARG A 355 -12.30 2.93 -8.94
CA ARG A 355 -11.75 3.97 -8.05
C ARG A 355 -10.36 3.58 -7.53
N GLU A 356 -10.19 2.33 -7.11
CA GLU A 356 -8.93 1.79 -6.60
C GLU A 356 -7.83 1.74 -7.67
N ALA A 357 -8.16 1.36 -8.90
CA ALA A 357 -7.21 1.39 -10.02
C ALA A 357 -6.68 2.80 -10.26
N GLN A 358 -7.53 3.82 -10.14
CA GLN A 358 -7.10 5.23 -10.28
C GLN A 358 -6.29 5.73 -9.09
N PHE A 359 -6.52 5.20 -7.88
CA PHE A 359 -5.65 5.47 -6.74
C PHE A 359 -4.20 5.01 -7.02
N HIS A 360 -4.00 3.86 -7.64
CA HIS A 360 -2.66 3.39 -7.99
C HIS A 360 -1.90 4.34 -8.94
N LEU A 361 -2.59 5.15 -9.74
CA LEU A 361 -1.94 6.18 -10.59
C LEU A 361 -1.21 7.25 -9.76
N ILE A 362 -1.65 7.50 -8.54
CA ILE A 362 -1.09 8.56 -7.68
C ILE A 362 -0.30 8.03 -6.49
N GLN A 363 -0.47 6.76 -6.13
CA GLN A 363 0.21 6.15 -5.00
C GLN A 363 1.72 6.01 -5.26
N ALA A 364 2.54 6.54 -4.34
CA ALA A 364 4.00 6.54 -4.44
C ALA A 364 4.52 7.03 -5.83
N GLN A 365 3.83 8.02 -6.40
CA GLN A 365 4.15 8.55 -7.72
C GLN A 365 5.37 9.46 -7.70
N THR A 366 6.25 9.31 -8.70
CA THR A 366 7.39 10.19 -8.97
C THR A 366 7.12 11.05 -10.21
N THR A 367 7.91 12.10 -10.43
CA THR A 367 7.77 12.93 -11.64
C THR A 367 8.04 12.11 -12.91
N SER A 368 9.06 11.26 -12.89
CA SER A 368 9.41 10.39 -14.02
C SER A 368 8.30 9.37 -14.30
N LEU A 369 7.74 8.74 -13.26
CA LEU A 369 6.61 7.82 -13.43
C LEU A 369 5.37 8.51 -13.98
N ARG A 370 5.05 9.72 -13.48
CA ARG A 370 3.91 10.50 -13.98
C ARG A 370 4.04 10.78 -15.46
N THR A 371 5.23 11.21 -15.90
CA THR A 371 5.51 11.50 -17.30
C THR A 371 5.36 10.24 -18.15
N GLU A 372 5.95 9.12 -17.73
CA GLU A 372 5.90 7.86 -18.47
C GLU A 372 4.47 7.29 -18.53
N THR A 373 3.73 7.32 -17.42
CA THR A 373 2.35 6.86 -17.37
C THR A 373 1.44 7.71 -18.28
N ALA A 374 1.55 9.04 -18.21
CA ALA A 374 0.76 9.92 -19.06
C ALA A 374 1.08 9.74 -20.55
N ARG A 375 2.37 9.58 -20.90
CA ARG A 375 2.78 9.28 -22.27
C ARG A 375 2.16 7.98 -22.78
N LEU A 376 2.29 6.90 -22.00
CA LEU A 376 1.79 5.58 -22.38
C LEU A 376 0.25 5.57 -22.55
N MET A 377 -0.48 6.18 -21.63
CA MET A 377 -1.96 6.18 -21.67
C MET A 377 -2.54 6.95 -22.87
N LEU A 378 -1.73 7.79 -23.54
CA LEU A 378 -2.13 8.59 -24.71
C LEU A 378 -1.42 8.16 -26.01
N GLU A 379 -0.58 7.12 -25.97
CA GLU A 379 0.24 6.73 -27.12
C GLU A 379 -0.58 6.24 -28.32
N ASP A 380 -1.81 5.75 -28.10
CA ASP A 380 -2.72 5.22 -29.12
C ASP A 380 -3.78 6.26 -29.57
N LEU A 381 -3.69 7.52 -29.13
CA LEU A 381 -4.57 8.63 -29.53
C LEU A 381 -3.94 9.49 -30.63
#